data_4ed88a3f0a720e0c2b01b28482c949b7
#
_entry.id   4ed88a3f0a720e0c2b01b28482c949b7
#
_cell.length_a   1.000
_cell.length_b   1.000
_cell.length_c   1.000
_cell.angle_alpha   90.00
_cell.angle_beta   90.00
_cell.angle_gamma   90.00
#
_symmetry.space_group_name_H-M   'P 1'
#
loop_
_entity.id
_entity.type
_entity.pdbx_description
1 polymer ?
#
loop_
_entity_poly.entity_id
_entity_poly.type
_entity_poly.pdbx_seq_one_letter_code
_entity_poly.pdbx_strand_id
1 'polypeptide(L)'
;MDTKDVIYELRIKNGMSQDELAEKVFVTRQAVSRWENGDTVPSTDTLKLLSKLFNVSINTLLGSPRTLICQCCGMPLDDSIIGADKDGTPNENYCKWCYADGQYTYSDMDELIEVCVPHMASDGFSEEQARAYLKQALPQLDYWKRYEELSDNGEFEAFKRQLIEEINALNIEGMPKVESLNALVGSYVNLSYPLPSGMSAKFLNDGATYLGNQLEPEFGGDRCFGVLANMDFILVCTYEADGKNPELVLYKKR
;
A
#
# COMPACT_ATOMS: atom_id res chain seq x y z
N MET A 1 11.99 18.33 21.21
CA MET A 1 11.70 19.65 20.60
C MET A 1 10.20 19.71 20.45
N ASP A 2 9.55 20.82 20.75
CA ASP A 2 8.11 20.90 20.66
C ASP A 2 7.67 21.33 19.26
N THR A 3 6.43 21.03 18.87
CA THR A 3 5.85 21.42 17.56
C THR A 3 6.10 22.89 17.22
N LYS A 4 5.98 23.79 18.19
CA LYS A 4 6.22 25.22 18.02
C LYS A 4 7.63 25.54 17.54
N ASP A 5 8.62 24.88 18.14
CA ASP A 5 10.04 25.09 17.83
C ASP A 5 10.36 24.55 16.44
N VAL A 6 9.82 23.38 16.11
CA VAL A 6 10.01 22.75 14.79
C VAL A 6 9.43 23.62 13.67
N ILE A 7 8.21 24.12 13.81
CA ILE A 7 7.56 24.97 12.81
C ILE A 7 8.38 26.28 12.63
N TYR A 8 8.78 26.91 13.73
CA TYR A 8 9.60 28.11 13.70
C TYR A 8 10.93 27.87 12.97
N GLU A 9 11.68 26.82 13.35
CA GLU A 9 12.97 26.50 12.73
C GLU A 9 12.85 26.18 11.24
N LEU A 10 11.85 25.38 10.84
CA LEU A 10 11.61 25.06 9.45
C LEU A 10 11.27 26.30 8.61
N ARG A 11 10.43 27.19 9.16
CA ARG A 11 10.11 28.46 8.50
C ARG A 11 11.35 29.31 8.30
N ILE A 12 12.15 29.51 9.37
CA ILE A 12 13.37 30.31 9.30
C ILE A 12 14.39 29.71 8.34
N LYS A 13 14.58 28.38 8.40
CA LYS A 13 15.49 27.64 7.50
C LYS A 13 15.12 27.82 6.03
N ASN A 14 13.83 27.96 5.74
CA ASN A 14 13.32 28.21 4.39
C ASN A 14 13.20 29.69 4.04
N GLY A 15 13.70 30.61 4.88
CA GLY A 15 13.73 32.04 4.63
C GLY A 15 12.36 32.72 4.60
N MET A 16 11.33 32.12 5.19
CA MET A 16 9.95 32.60 5.12
C MET A 16 9.59 33.50 6.31
N SER A 17 8.83 34.55 6.05
CA SER A 17 8.07 35.28 7.07
C SER A 17 6.85 34.48 7.55
N GLN A 18 6.24 34.89 8.67
CA GLN A 18 4.97 34.29 9.12
C GLN A 18 3.83 34.53 8.13
N ASP A 19 3.83 35.64 7.40
CA ASP A 19 2.83 35.94 6.37
C ASP A 19 2.98 34.99 5.16
N GLU A 20 4.18 34.77 4.68
CA GLU A 20 4.47 33.87 3.56
C GLU A 20 4.15 32.40 3.90
N LEU A 21 4.45 31.97 5.13
CA LEU A 21 4.05 30.63 5.56
C LEU A 21 2.52 30.50 5.62
N ALA A 22 1.84 31.51 6.18
CA ALA A 22 0.39 31.53 6.28
C ALA A 22 -0.30 31.43 4.93
N GLU A 23 0.20 32.17 3.93
CA GLU A 23 -0.29 32.12 2.55
C GLU A 23 -0.14 30.73 1.93
N LYS A 24 1.04 30.10 2.10
CA LYS A 24 1.35 28.79 1.53
C LYS A 24 0.51 27.63 2.11
N VAL A 25 0.07 27.76 3.36
CA VAL A 25 -0.76 26.73 4.02
C VAL A 25 -2.21 27.18 4.23
N PHE A 26 -2.62 28.25 3.57
CA PHE A 26 -4.01 28.75 3.52
C PHE A 26 -4.60 29.07 4.89
N VAL A 27 -3.83 29.74 5.76
CA VAL A 27 -4.25 30.17 7.08
C VAL A 27 -3.98 31.66 7.29
N THR A 28 -4.33 32.21 8.45
CA THR A 28 -3.99 33.58 8.82
C THR A 28 -2.58 33.65 9.44
N ARG A 29 -1.90 34.80 9.30
CA ARG A 29 -0.65 35.06 10.01
C ARG A 29 -0.78 34.85 11.53
N GLN A 30 -1.93 35.24 12.11
CA GLN A 30 -2.18 35.02 13.54
C GLN A 30 -2.19 33.54 13.93
N ALA A 31 -2.64 32.65 13.06
CA ALA A 31 -2.57 31.21 13.29
C ALA A 31 -1.11 30.74 13.37
N VAL A 32 -0.27 31.14 12.42
CA VAL A 32 1.16 30.83 12.44
C VAL A 32 1.83 31.37 13.71
N SER A 33 1.56 32.62 14.06
CA SER A 33 2.09 33.23 15.28
C SER A 33 1.69 32.45 16.55
N ARG A 34 0.44 31.99 16.63
CA ARG A 34 -0.02 31.17 17.78
C ARG A 34 0.66 29.81 17.84
N TRP A 35 0.92 29.18 16.69
CA TRP A 35 1.65 27.91 16.65
C TRP A 35 3.09 28.09 17.16
N GLU A 36 3.79 29.10 16.69
CA GLU A 36 5.19 29.38 17.07
C GLU A 36 5.33 29.84 18.52
N ASN A 37 4.28 30.43 19.10
CA ASN A 37 4.22 30.76 20.53
C ASN A 37 3.80 29.57 21.41
N GLY A 38 3.26 28.51 20.80
CA GLY A 38 2.73 27.34 21.51
C GLY A 38 1.31 27.53 22.07
N ASP A 39 0.61 28.59 21.67
CA ASP A 39 -0.77 28.85 22.11
C ASP A 39 -1.77 27.85 21.54
N THR A 40 -1.50 27.38 20.33
CA THR A 40 -2.29 26.38 19.61
C THR A 40 -1.38 25.48 18.77
N VAL A 41 -1.91 24.33 18.35
CA VAL A 41 -1.26 23.44 17.36
C VAL A 41 -2.01 23.47 16.04
N PRO A 42 -1.33 23.25 14.90
CA PRO A 42 -2.00 23.13 13.61
C PRO A 42 -2.99 21.97 13.58
N SER A 43 -4.07 22.10 12.81
CA SER A 43 -4.98 20.98 12.53
C SER A 43 -4.26 19.86 11.73
N THR A 44 -4.82 18.66 11.72
CA THR A 44 -4.27 17.54 10.95
C THR A 44 -4.12 17.89 9.47
N ASP A 45 -5.08 18.59 8.87
CA ASP A 45 -5.00 19.01 7.46
C ASP A 45 -3.89 20.05 7.25
N THR A 46 -3.72 20.97 8.19
CA THR A 46 -2.61 21.93 8.13
C THR A 46 -1.25 21.25 8.31
N LEU A 47 -1.17 20.24 9.20
CA LEU A 47 0.06 19.44 9.37
C LEU A 47 0.45 18.71 8.07
N LYS A 48 -0.51 18.18 7.31
CA LYS A 48 -0.26 17.59 5.99
C LYS A 48 0.29 18.63 5.00
N LEU A 49 -0.26 19.84 4.98
CA LEU A 49 0.24 20.91 4.13
C LEU A 49 1.66 21.34 4.53
N LEU A 50 1.93 21.48 5.83
CA LEU A 50 3.27 21.80 6.36
C LEU A 50 4.27 20.68 6.03
N SER A 51 3.89 19.43 6.21
CA SER A 51 4.70 18.24 5.86
C SER A 51 5.13 18.27 4.39
N LYS A 52 4.17 18.50 3.50
CA LYS A 52 4.44 18.63 2.06
C LYS A 52 5.29 19.87 1.73
N LEU A 53 4.99 21.02 2.33
CA LEU A 53 5.72 22.28 2.08
C LEU A 53 7.17 22.19 2.49
N PHE A 54 7.45 21.59 3.65
CA PHE A 54 8.80 21.50 4.21
C PHE A 54 9.53 20.20 3.86
N ASN A 55 8.83 19.27 3.21
CA ASN A 55 9.31 17.92 2.91
C ASN A 55 9.85 17.19 4.16
N VAL A 56 9.05 17.19 5.22
CA VAL A 56 9.34 16.49 6.48
C VAL A 56 8.11 15.68 6.90
N SER A 57 8.32 14.64 7.70
CA SER A 57 7.21 13.85 8.25
C SER A 57 6.34 14.66 9.20
N ILE A 58 5.08 14.26 9.35
CA ILE A 58 4.20 14.81 10.42
C ILE A 58 4.80 14.47 11.79
N ASN A 59 5.42 13.30 11.93
CA ASN A 59 6.14 12.90 13.13
C ASN A 59 7.22 13.93 13.54
N THR A 60 8.00 14.41 12.56
CA THR A 60 8.96 15.49 12.77
C THR A 60 8.28 16.79 13.20
N LEU A 61 7.20 17.20 12.51
CA LEU A 61 6.45 18.42 12.84
C LEU A 61 5.87 18.40 14.26
N LEU A 62 5.47 17.22 14.74
CA LEU A 62 4.95 17.06 16.10
C LEU A 62 6.04 17.09 17.18
N GLY A 63 7.31 17.09 16.78
CA GLY A 63 8.45 17.16 17.71
C GLY A 63 8.62 15.93 18.59
N SER A 64 7.87 14.87 18.31
CA SER A 64 7.90 13.62 19.07
C SER A 64 8.59 12.54 18.25
N PRO A 65 9.86 12.19 18.52
CA PRO A 65 10.57 11.23 17.71
C PRO A 65 10.05 9.80 17.98
N ARG A 66 9.01 9.40 17.31
CA ARG A 66 8.77 7.97 17.10
C ARG A 66 9.87 7.44 16.20
N THR A 67 10.47 6.33 16.55
CA THR A 67 11.30 5.61 15.59
C THR A 67 10.36 5.02 14.53
N LEU A 68 10.30 5.68 13.38
CA LEU A 68 9.58 5.17 12.22
C LEU A 68 10.41 4.07 11.58
N ILE A 69 9.76 3.03 11.09
CA ILE A 69 10.38 1.96 10.32
C ILE A 69 9.61 1.74 9.02
N CYS A 70 10.33 1.43 7.96
CA CYS A 70 9.71 1.08 6.69
C CYS A 70 8.90 -0.21 6.82
N GLN A 71 7.62 -0.16 6.52
CA GLN A 71 6.71 -1.30 6.62
C GLN A 71 6.88 -2.33 5.50
N CYS A 72 7.82 -2.08 4.58
CA CYS A 72 8.20 -3.02 3.53
C CYS A 72 9.54 -3.73 3.85
N CYS A 73 10.63 -2.99 4.10
CA CYS A 73 11.96 -3.57 4.33
C CYS A 73 12.45 -3.52 5.79
N GLY A 74 11.72 -2.84 6.69
CA GLY A 74 12.04 -2.78 8.12
C GLY A 74 13.15 -1.79 8.50
N MET A 75 13.75 -1.07 7.54
CA MET A 75 14.79 -0.09 7.87
C MET A 75 14.23 1.09 8.67
N PRO A 76 15.00 1.70 9.59
CA PRO A 76 14.61 2.95 10.23
C PRO A 76 14.40 4.06 9.20
N LEU A 77 13.42 4.93 9.45
CA LEU A 77 13.09 6.06 8.57
C LEU A 77 13.48 7.38 9.22
N ASP A 78 14.01 8.27 8.40
CA ASP A 78 14.16 9.70 8.68
C ASP A 78 13.68 10.52 7.46
N ASP A 79 13.55 11.85 7.62
CA ASP A 79 13.02 12.74 6.59
C ASP A 79 13.82 12.70 5.26
N SER A 80 15.07 12.22 5.26
CA SER A 80 15.91 12.15 4.06
C SER A 80 15.63 10.92 3.19
N ILE A 81 15.01 9.91 3.78
CA ILE A 81 14.80 8.59 3.14
C ILE A 81 13.33 8.16 3.10
N ILE A 82 12.43 8.93 3.68
CA ILE A 82 10.98 8.70 3.57
C ILE A 82 10.56 8.72 2.10
N GLY A 83 9.66 7.80 1.73
CA GLY A 83 9.00 7.75 0.44
C GLY A 83 7.96 8.87 0.30
N ALA A 84 7.43 9.04 -0.91
CA ALA A 84 6.42 10.04 -1.17
C ALA A 84 5.22 9.45 -1.93
N ASP A 85 4.04 9.94 -1.61
CA ASP A 85 2.82 9.67 -2.35
C ASP A 85 2.85 10.37 -3.71
N LYS A 86 1.95 9.99 -4.61
CA LYS A 86 1.86 10.53 -5.97
C LYS A 86 1.75 12.07 -6.03
N ASP A 87 1.20 12.68 -4.99
CA ASP A 87 1.07 14.13 -4.88
C ASP A 87 2.29 14.82 -4.22
N GLY A 88 3.33 14.04 -3.90
CA GLY A 88 4.56 14.50 -3.25
C GLY A 88 4.47 14.62 -1.73
N THR A 89 3.39 14.14 -1.10
CA THR A 89 3.28 14.11 0.36
C THR A 89 4.21 13.04 0.94
N PRO A 90 5.04 13.33 1.97
CA PRO A 90 5.86 12.33 2.64
C PRO A 90 5.02 11.20 3.22
N ASN A 91 5.43 9.95 2.98
CA ASN A 91 4.77 8.76 3.48
C ASN A 91 5.58 8.12 4.61
N GLU A 92 5.12 8.26 5.85
CA GLU A 92 5.83 7.80 7.05
C GLU A 92 5.92 6.27 7.20
N ASN A 93 5.25 5.52 6.34
CA ASN A 93 5.23 4.06 6.41
C ASN A 93 6.30 3.39 5.55
N TYR A 94 6.88 4.10 4.57
CA TYR A 94 7.77 3.48 3.59
C TYR A 94 9.00 4.34 3.29
N CYS A 95 10.13 3.70 3.02
CA CYS A 95 11.30 4.39 2.49
C CYS A 95 11.16 4.62 0.98
N LYS A 96 11.90 5.60 0.46
CA LYS A 96 11.91 5.97 -0.96
C LYS A 96 12.37 4.87 -1.92
N TRP A 97 13.04 3.84 -1.42
CA TRP A 97 13.46 2.68 -2.22
C TRP A 97 12.37 1.61 -2.31
N CYS A 98 11.50 1.53 -1.32
CA CYS A 98 10.38 0.61 -1.33
C CYS A 98 9.09 1.23 -1.90
N TYR A 99 8.97 2.56 -1.81
CA TYR A 99 7.77 3.28 -2.22
C TYR A 99 8.10 4.69 -2.69
N ALA A 100 7.78 5.01 -3.93
CA ALA A 100 7.99 6.33 -4.52
C ALA A 100 6.86 6.66 -5.50
N ASP A 101 6.45 7.92 -5.55
CA ASP A 101 5.42 8.43 -6.46
C ASP A 101 4.10 7.64 -6.42
N GLY A 102 3.74 7.12 -5.25
CA GLY A 102 2.53 6.33 -5.06
C GLY A 102 2.64 4.89 -5.51
N GLN A 103 3.85 4.37 -5.78
CA GLN A 103 4.07 3.01 -6.26
C GLN A 103 5.09 2.25 -5.40
N TYR A 104 4.87 0.96 -5.23
CA TYR A 104 5.82 0.07 -4.57
C TYR A 104 6.83 -0.48 -5.56
N THR A 105 8.08 -0.57 -5.14
CA THR A 105 9.17 -1.12 -5.93
C THR A 105 9.20 -2.64 -5.90
N TYR A 106 8.90 -3.23 -4.74
CA TYR A 106 9.00 -4.67 -4.52
C TYR A 106 7.63 -5.28 -4.33
N SER A 107 7.34 -6.35 -5.05
CA SER A 107 6.18 -7.22 -4.88
C SER A 107 6.57 -8.62 -4.40
N ASP A 108 7.83 -9.00 -4.56
CA ASP A 108 8.42 -10.27 -4.13
C ASP A 108 9.30 -10.07 -2.90
N MET A 109 9.06 -10.90 -1.87
CA MET A 109 9.79 -10.81 -0.60
C MET A 109 11.22 -11.37 -0.73
N ASP A 110 11.44 -12.42 -1.50
CA ASP A 110 12.75 -13.01 -1.67
C ASP A 110 13.65 -12.07 -2.48
N GLU A 111 13.11 -11.39 -3.50
CA GLU A 111 13.82 -10.32 -4.23
C GLU A 111 14.26 -9.21 -3.27
N LEU A 112 13.35 -8.72 -2.42
CA LEU A 112 13.70 -7.69 -1.42
C LEU A 112 14.77 -8.18 -0.45
N ILE A 113 14.70 -9.43 0.01
CA ILE A 113 15.70 -10.01 0.91
C ILE A 113 17.08 -9.96 0.28
N GLU A 114 17.23 -10.40 -0.97
CA GLU A 114 18.53 -10.43 -1.65
C GLU A 114 19.09 -9.00 -1.89
N VAL A 115 18.22 -8.01 -2.07
CA VAL A 115 18.65 -6.59 -2.11
C VAL A 115 19.09 -6.09 -0.76
N CYS A 116 18.42 -6.46 0.33
CA CYS A 116 18.72 -5.97 1.68
C CYS A 116 19.95 -6.63 2.31
N VAL A 117 20.21 -7.91 2.02
CA VAL A 117 21.28 -8.71 2.64
C VAL A 117 22.66 -8.04 2.57
N PRO A 118 23.15 -7.54 1.40
CA PRO A 118 24.47 -6.91 1.33
C PRO A 118 24.59 -5.64 2.17
N HIS A 119 23.49 -4.94 2.44
CA HIS A 119 23.47 -3.72 3.25
C HIS A 119 23.44 -3.99 4.75
N MET A 120 23.05 -5.20 5.15
CA MET A 120 22.99 -5.62 6.56
C MET A 120 24.23 -6.39 7.00
N ALA A 121 24.93 -7.03 6.07
CA ALA A 121 26.12 -7.82 6.37
C ALA A 121 27.26 -6.95 6.91
N SER A 122 27.94 -7.44 7.95
CA SER A 122 29.08 -6.80 8.60
C SER A 122 30.00 -7.86 9.24
N ASP A 123 31.16 -7.46 9.78
CA ASP A 123 32.13 -8.37 10.43
C ASP A 123 31.54 -9.24 11.56
N GLY A 124 30.41 -8.83 12.15
CA GLY A 124 29.74 -9.59 13.21
C GLY A 124 28.37 -10.17 12.80
N PHE A 125 27.94 -9.96 11.56
CA PHE A 125 26.63 -10.37 11.08
C PHE A 125 26.72 -10.81 9.61
N SER A 126 26.78 -12.12 9.40
CA SER A 126 26.99 -12.67 8.05
C SER A 126 25.74 -12.49 7.15
N GLU A 127 25.93 -12.59 5.83
CA GLU A 127 24.82 -12.56 4.86
C GLU A 127 23.79 -13.65 5.15
N GLU A 128 24.22 -14.83 5.57
CA GLU A 128 23.30 -15.92 5.92
C GLU A 128 22.45 -15.57 7.15
N GLN A 129 23.06 -14.94 8.16
CA GLN A 129 22.34 -14.43 9.32
C GLN A 129 21.37 -13.30 8.95
N ALA A 130 21.80 -12.39 8.09
CA ALA A 130 20.94 -11.32 7.57
C ALA A 130 19.73 -11.88 6.83
N ARG A 131 19.94 -12.86 5.94
CA ARG A 131 18.87 -13.54 5.22
C ARG A 131 17.90 -14.25 6.15
N ALA A 132 18.39 -15.00 7.12
CA ALA A 132 17.57 -15.67 8.12
C ALA A 132 16.75 -14.69 8.95
N TYR A 133 17.35 -13.59 9.38
CA TYR A 133 16.67 -12.51 10.10
C TYR A 133 15.53 -11.90 9.26
N LEU A 134 15.82 -11.52 8.01
CA LEU A 134 14.84 -10.90 7.13
C LEU A 134 13.66 -11.84 6.84
N LYS A 135 13.91 -13.12 6.59
CA LYS A 135 12.85 -14.14 6.41
C LYS A 135 11.91 -14.24 7.62
N GLN A 136 12.39 -13.93 8.80
CA GLN A 136 11.57 -13.92 10.01
C GLN A 136 10.89 -12.55 10.26
N ALA A 137 11.58 -11.46 9.96
CA ALA A 137 11.13 -10.11 10.28
C ALA A 137 10.14 -9.54 9.26
N LEU A 138 10.41 -9.70 7.95
CA LEU A 138 9.58 -9.09 6.90
C LEU A 138 8.12 -9.52 6.94
N PRO A 139 7.76 -10.80 7.14
CA PRO A 139 6.37 -11.22 7.24
C PRO A 139 5.60 -10.55 8.38
N GLN A 140 6.30 -9.91 9.33
CA GLN A 140 5.69 -9.18 10.45
C GLN A 140 5.38 -7.72 10.13
N LEU A 141 5.87 -7.18 9.00
CA LEU A 141 5.63 -5.80 8.58
C LEU A 141 4.28 -5.66 7.87
N ASP A 142 3.65 -4.49 8.00
CA ASP A 142 2.29 -4.26 7.51
C ASP A 142 2.17 -4.39 5.98
N TYR A 143 3.22 -4.10 5.24
CA TYR A 143 3.22 -4.29 3.79
C TYR A 143 2.97 -5.75 3.41
N TRP A 144 3.62 -6.69 4.08
CA TRP A 144 3.52 -8.12 3.81
C TRP A 144 2.32 -8.78 4.49
N LYS A 145 1.74 -8.13 5.52
CA LYS A 145 0.51 -8.54 6.21
C LYS A 145 -0.77 -7.96 5.63
N ARG A 146 -0.69 -7.11 4.63
CA ARG A 146 -1.85 -6.34 4.14
C ARG A 146 -2.97 -7.16 3.54
N TYR A 147 -2.68 -8.43 3.26
CA TYR A 147 -3.67 -9.38 2.77
C TYR A 147 -3.76 -10.56 3.72
N GLU A 148 -4.98 -10.86 4.13
CA GLU A 148 -5.31 -12.00 4.96
C GLU A 148 -6.25 -12.89 4.18
N GLU A 149 -5.89 -14.17 4.03
CA GLU A 149 -6.77 -15.16 3.46
C GLU A 149 -8.00 -15.30 4.36
N LEU A 150 -9.17 -15.05 3.79
CA LEU A 150 -10.44 -15.30 4.46
C LEU A 150 -10.81 -16.76 4.25
N SER A 151 -10.73 -17.53 5.31
CA SER A 151 -11.37 -18.85 5.35
C SER A 151 -12.86 -18.73 5.06
N ASP A 152 -13.45 -19.79 4.51
CA ASP A 152 -14.86 -19.88 4.12
C ASP A 152 -15.79 -19.58 5.31
N ASN A 153 -16.13 -18.32 5.46
CA ASN A 153 -16.97 -17.77 6.52
C ASN A 153 -18.11 -16.92 5.91
N GLY A 154 -19.00 -16.42 6.76
CA GLY A 154 -20.14 -15.63 6.30
C GLY A 154 -19.75 -14.34 5.50
N GLU A 155 -18.58 -13.75 5.73
CA GLU A 155 -18.08 -12.60 4.98
C GLU A 155 -17.72 -12.98 3.55
N PHE A 156 -17.11 -14.15 3.34
CA PHE A 156 -16.77 -14.67 2.03
C PHE A 156 -18.04 -14.94 1.20
N GLU A 157 -19.03 -15.59 1.79
CA GLU A 157 -20.30 -15.84 1.12
C GLU A 157 -21.11 -14.58 0.85
N ALA A 158 -21.04 -13.58 1.73
CA ALA A 158 -21.67 -12.28 1.51
C ALA A 158 -20.98 -11.54 0.34
N PHE A 159 -19.66 -11.55 0.28
CA PHE A 159 -18.90 -10.95 -0.82
C PHE A 159 -19.20 -11.63 -2.15
N LYS A 160 -19.23 -12.97 -2.21
CA LYS A 160 -19.60 -13.71 -3.44
C LYS A 160 -20.96 -13.29 -3.97
N ARG A 161 -21.96 -13.22 -3.09
CA ARG A 161 -23.32 -12.79 -3.48
C ARG A 161 -23.34 -11.36 -4.01
N GLN A 162 -22.73 -10.42 -3.30
CA GLN A 162 -22.63 -9.03 -3.72
C GLN A 162 -21.96 -8.91 -5.10
N LEU A 163 -20.85 -9.59 -5.31
CA LEU A 163 -20.12 -9.57 -6.58
C LEU A 163 -20.97 -10.12 -7.73
N ILE A 164 -21.68 -11.21 -7.52
CA ILE A 164 -22.59 -11.79 -8.52
C ILE A 164 -23.74 -10.83 -8.83
N GLU A 165 -24.31 -10.20 -7.83
CA GLU A 165 -25.40 -9.20 -8.02
C GLU A 165 -24.89 -7.98 -8.81
N GLU A 166 -23.71 -7.45 -8.48
CA GLU A 166 -23.09 -6.33 -9.20
C GLU A 166 -22.79 -6.68 -10.66
N ILE A 167 -22.24 -7.86 -10.92
CA ILE A 167 -21.96 -8.34 -12.28
C ILE A 167 -23.25 -8.49 -13.08
N ASN A 168 -24.29 -9.10 -12.51
CA ASN A 168 -25.57 -9.28 -13.17
C ASN A 168 -26.33 -7.96 -13.39
N ALA A 169 -26.12 -6.96 -12.54
CA ALA A 169 -26.70 -5.63 -12.66
C ALA A 169 -26.14 -4.83 -13.85
N LEU A 170 -24.94 -5.16 -14.31
CA LEU A 170 -24.32 -4.50 -15.46
C LEU A 170 -25.00 -4.83 -16.80
N ASN A 171 -25.82 -5.89 -16.82
CA ASN A 171 -26.64 -6.29 -17.98
C ASN A 171 -25.90 -6.23 -19.32
N ILE A 172 -24.73 -6.86 -19.37
CA ILE A 172 -23.86 -6.86 -20.56
C ILE A 172 -24.53 -7.67 -21.66
N GLU A 173 -24.75 -7.03 -22.81
CA GLU A 173 -25.40 -7.68 -23.95
C GLU A 173 -24.65 -8.94 -24.40
N GLY A 174 -25.35 -10.06 -24.47
CA GLY A 174 -24.80 -11.37 -24.85
C GLY A 174 -24.15 -12.16 -23.69
N MET A 175 -24.05 -11.60 -22.50
CA MET A 175 -23.53 -12.31 -21.34
C MET A 175 -24.66 -13.03 -20.59
N PRO A 176 -24.57 -14.36 -20.36
CA PRO A 176 -25.54 -15.08 -19.53
C PRO A 176 -25.45 -14.60 -18.08
N LYS A 177 -26.55 -14.69 -17.33
CA LYS A 177 -26.53 -14.41 -15.89
C LYS A 177 -25.55 -15.33 -15.19
N VAL A 178 -24.74 -14.74 -14.33
CA VAL A 178 -23.77 -15.46 -13.49
C VAL A 178 -24.48 -16.03 -12.27
N GLU A 179 -24.50 -17.34 -12.12
CA GLU A 179 -25.12 -18.03 -10.98
C GLU A 179 -24.11 -18.33 -9.87
N SER A 180 -22.82 -18.44 -10.22
CA SER A 180 -21.72 -18.64 -9.27
C SER A 180 -20.42 -18.05 -9.78
N LEU A 181 -19.47 -17.73 -8.88
CA LEU A 181 -18.16 -17.25 -9.30
C LEU A 181 -17.38 -18.28 -10.10
N ASN A 182 -17.58 -19.59 -9.81
CA ASN A 182 -16.97 -20.66 -10.59
C ASN A 182 -17.49 -20.68 -12.05
N ALA A 183 -18.79 -20.42 -12.24
CA ALA A 183 -19.37 -20.28 -13.57
C ALA A 183 -18.82 -19.03 -14.29
N LEU A 184 -18.59 -17.93 -13.57
CA LEU A 184 -18.00 -16.71 -14.10
C LEU A 184 -16.58 -16.99 -14.64
N VAL A 185 -15.76 -17.71 -13.87
CA VAL A 185 -14.39 -18.05 -14.29
C VAL A 185 -14.40 -18.91 -15.52
N GLY A 186 -15.21 -19.96 -15.57
CA GLY A 186 -15.36 -20.81 -16.75
C GLY A 186 -15.83 -20.03 -17.99
N SER A 187 -16.73 -19.09 -17.81
CA SER A 187 -17.20 -18.19 -18.88
C SER A 187 -16.11 -17.21 -19.32
N TYR A 188 -15.34 -16.66 -18.38
CA TYR A 188 -14.30 -15.68 -18.64
C TYR A 188 -13.13 -16.27 -19.47
N VAL A 189 -12.70 -17.48 -19.13
CA VAL A 189 -11.64 -18.19 -19.87
C VAL A 189 -12.05 -18.53 -21.30
N ASN A 190 -13.34 -18.86 -21.50
CA ASN A 190 -13.81 -19.31 -22.81
C ASN A 190 -14.29 -18.18 -23.74
N LEU A 191 -14.57 -16.98 -23.25
CA LEU A 191 -15.37 -16.01 -24.01
C LEU A 191 -14.67 -14.69 -24.30
N SER A 192 -13.47 -14.41 -23.80
CA SER A 192 -12.77 -13.12 -24.02
C SER A 192 -13.68 -11.90 -23.74
N TYR A 193 -14.65 -12.02 -22.85
CA TYR A 193 -15.50 -10.89 -22.49
C TYR A 193 -14.69 -9.90 -21.66
N PRO A 194 -14.70 -8.62 -22.03
CA PRO A 194 -14.13 -7.60 -21.17
C PRO A 194 -14.97 -7.55 -19.89
N LEU A 195 -14.36 -7.82 -18.74
CA LEU A 195 -14.94 -7.44 -17.47
C LEU A 195 -15.26 -5.95 -17.49
N PRO A 196 -16.33 -5.52 -16.80
CA PRO A 196 -16.68 -4.10 -16.73
C PRO A 196 -15.46 -3.25 -16.43
N SER A 197 -15.29 -2.15 -17.13
CA SER A 197 -14.10 -1.31 -17.10
C SER A 197 -13.68 -0.84 -15.69
N GLY A 198 -14.60 -0.80 -14.74
CA GLY A 198 -14.32 -0.51 -13.33
C GLY A 198 -13.71 -1.68 -12.57
N MET A 199 -13.88 -2.92 -13.02
CA MET A 199 -13.29 -4.12 -12.42
C MET A 199 -11.96 -4.48 -13.08
N SER A 200 -11.83 -4.37 -14.40
CA SER A 200 -10.60 -4.69 -15.12
C SER A 200 -9.47 -3.68 -14.89
N ALA A 201 -9.78 -2.41 -14.69
CA ALA A 201 -8.78 -1.37 -14.48
C ALA A 201 -8.10 -1.42 -13.10
N LYS A 202 -8.63 -2.19 -12.14
CA LYS A 202 -8.04 -2.37 -10.81
C LYS A 202 -7.14 -3.59 -10.66
N PHE A 203 -6.94 -4.34 -11.72
CA PHE A 203 -6.13 -5.57 -11.76
C PHE A 203 -4.64 -5.37 -11.49
N LEU A 204 -4.15 -4.16 -11.64
CA LEU A 204 -2.74 -3.81 -11.50
C LEU A 204 -2.48 -3.00 -10.23
N ASN A 205 -3.21 -3.26 -9.16
CA ASN A 205 -2.70 -2.79 -7.91
C ASN A 205 -1.69 -3.80 -7.35
N ASP A 206 -0.76 -3.28 -6.57
CA ASP A 206 0.39 -3.98 -6.03
C ASP A 206 0.06 -5.30 -5.33
N GLY A 207 -1.13 -5.41 -4.73
CA GLY A 207 -1.56 -6.61 -4.03
C GLY A 207 -1.90 -7.77 -4.94
N ALA A 208 -2.48 -7.50 -6.11
CA ALA A 208 -2.74 -8.53 -7.09
C ALA A 208 -1.44 -9.10 -7.68
N THR A 209 -0.46 -8.22 -7.95
CA THR A 209 0.87 -8.62 -8.38
C THR A 209 1.60 -9.42 -7.31
N TYR A 210 1.57 -8.94 -6.06
CA TYR A 210 2.17 -9.63 -4.93
C TYR A 210 1.62 -11.03 -4.72
N LEU A 211 0.28 -11.18 -4.67
CA LEU A 211 -0.35 -12.49 -4.52
C LEU A 211 -0.10 -13.38 -5.75
N GLY A 212 -0.10 -12.81 -6.95
CA GLY A 212 0.24 -13.54 -8.18
C GLY A 212 1.63 -14.14 -8.10
N ASN A 213 2.64 -13.37 -7.73
CA ASN A 213 4.02 -13.83 -7.59
C ASN A 213 4.19 -14.91 -6.52
N GLN A 214 3.39 -14.85 -5.44
CA GLN A 214 3.42 -15.89 -4.39
C GLN A 214 2.74 -17.19 -4.82
N LEU A 215 1.70 -17.11 -5.61
CA LEU A 215 0.92 -18.28 -6.05
C LEU A 215 1.57 -19.00 -7.25
N GLU A 216 2.28 -18.27 -8.11
CA GLU A 216 2.91 -18.82 -9.30
C GLU A 216 3.86 -20.01 -9.02
N PRO A 217 4.72 -20.00 -8.00
CA PRO A 217 5.58 -21.14 -7.67
C PRO A 217 4.83 -22.35 -7.12
N GLU A 218 3.71 -22.16 -6.46
CA GLU A 218 2.94 -23.24 -5.82
C GLU A 218 2.10 -24.03 -6.83
N PHE A 219 1.67 -23.38 -7.91
CA PHE A 219 0.80 -23.99 -8.90
C PHE A 219 1.52 -24.61 -10.10
N GLY A 220 2.85 -24.47 -10.16
CA GLY A 220 3.71 -25.22 -11.12
C GLY A 220 3.22 -25.25 -12.55
N GLY A 221 3.45 -24.23 -13.32
CA GLY A 221 3.46 -24.20 -14.79
C GLY A 221 2.18 -24.56 -15.57
N ASP A 222 1.30 -25.36 -15.02
CA ASP A 222 0.12 -25.90 -15.71
C ASP A 222 -1.22 -25.23 -15.28
N ARG A 223 -1.21 -24.37 -14.27
CA ARG A 223 -2.40 -23.62 -13.85
C ARG A 223 -2.30 -22.15 -14.24
N CYS A 224 -3.42 -21.65 -14.71
CA CYS A 224 -3.60 -20.22 -14.92
C CYS A 224 -4.23 -19.57 -13.68
N PHE A 225 -4.04 -18.29 -13.49
CA PHE A 225 -4.74 -17.56 -12.43
C PHE A 225 -5.32 -16.25 -12.95
N GLY A 226 -6.40 -15.84 -12.32
CA GLY A 226 -7.02 -14.54 -12.52
C GLY A 226 -7.28 -13.88 -11.16
N VAL A 227 -7.23 -12.57 -11.12
CA VAL A 227 -7.42 -11.80 -9.89
C VAL A 227 -8.52 -10.77 -10.10
N LEU A 228 -9.48 -10.73 -9.19
CA LEU A 228 -10.50 -9.68 -9.10
C LEU A 228 -10.26 -8.91 -7.80
N ALA A 229 -10.16 -7.60 -7.89
CA ALA A 229 -9.91 -6.76 -6.71
C ALA A 229 -10.90 -5.61 -6.62
N ASN A 230 -11.32 -5.28 -5.40
CA ASN A 230 -11.96 -4.01 -5.07
C ASN A 230 -11.16 -3.29 -3.97
N MET A 231 -11.75 -2.24 -3.35
CA MET A 231 -11.04 -1.46 -2.33
C MET A 231 -10.66 -2.27 -1.09
N ASP A 232 -11.45 -3.31 -0.75
CA ASP A 232 -11.34 -4.05 0.51
C ASP A 232 -10.87 -5.49 0.33
N PHE A 233 -11.11 -6.09 -0.84
CA PHE A 233 -10.91 -7.52 -1.09
C PHE A 233 -10.16 -7.81 -2.38
N ILE A 234 -9.44 -8.93 -2.39
CA ILE A 234 -8.82 -9.52 -3.56
C ILE A 234 -9.27 -10.96 -3.67
N LEU A 235 -9.97 -11.30 -4.75
CA LEU A 235 -10.34 -12.66 -5.08
C LEU A 235 -9.33 -13.21 -6.10
N VAL A 236 -8.62 -14.25 -5.71
CA VAL A 236 -7.73 -14.98 -6.60
C VAL A 236 -8.45 -16.23 -7.09
N CYS A 237 -8.45 -16.44 -8.37
CA CYS A 237 -8.96 -17.64 -9.00
C CYS A 237 -7.84 -18.36 -9.71
N THR A 238 -7.62 -19.63 -9.40
CA THR A 238 -6.72 -20.51 -10.14
C THR A 238 -7.52 -21.57 -10.87
N TYR A 239 -7.07 -21.94 -12.08
CA TYR A 239 -7.75 -22.89 -12.92
C TYR A 239 -6.76 -23.58 -13.89
N GLU A 240 -7.12 -24.75 -14.38
CA GLU A 240 -6.35 -25.43 -15.42
C GLU A 240 -6.42 -24.69 -16.77
N ALA A 241 -5.46 -24.89 -17.65
CA ALA A 241 -5.38 -24.19 -18.94
C ALA A 241 -6.64 -24.36 -19.82
N ASP A 242 -7.44 -25.40 -19.59
CA ASP A 242 -8.73 -25.65 -20.23
C ASP A 242 -9.92 -25.00 -19.50
N GLY A 243 -9.67 -24.23 -18.46
CA GLY A 243 -10.68 -23.55 -17.63
C GLY A 243 -11.39 -24.42 -16.61
N LYS A 244 -10.92 -25.66 -16.41
CA LYS A 244 -11.51 -26.58 -15.42
C LYS A 244 -10.88 -26.40 -14.02
N ASN A 245 -11.53 -27.05 -13.06
CA ASN A 245 -11.12 -27.10 -11.67
C ASN A 245 -10.77 -25.73 -11.07
N PRO A 246 -11.71 -24.73 -11.12
CA PRO A 246 -11.46 -23.42 -10.56
C PRO A 246 -11.40 -23.52 -9.03
N GLU A 247 -10.36 -22.92 -8.45
CA GLU A 247 -10.21 -22.70 -7.03
C GLU A 247 -10.26 -21.20 -6.76
N LEU A 248 -11.03 -20.80 -5.74
CA LEU A 248 -11.25 -19.40 -5.38
C LEU A 248 -10.73 -19.13 -3.97
N VAL A 249 -9.85 -18.19 -3.83
CA VAL A 249 -9.35 -17.74 -2.53
C VAL A 249 -9.59 -16.24 -2.40
N LEU A 250 -10.22 -15.84 -1.31
CA LEU A 250 -10.50 -14.44 -1.00
C LEU A 250 -9.50 -13.92 0.03
N TYR A 251 -8.91 -12.80 -0.26
CA TYR A 251 -8.04 -12.05 0.65
C TYR A 251 -8.69 -10.72 1.02
N LYS A 252 -8.67 -10.37 2.29
CA LYS A 252 -9.10 -9.07 2.79
C LYS A 252 -7.89 -8.16 2.95
N LYS A 253 -8.01 -6.94 2.46
CA LYS A 253 -7.01 -5.90 2.70
C LYS A 253 -7.16 -5.39 4.14
N ARG A 254 -6.08 -5.35 4.89
CA ARG A 254 -6.04 -4.81 6.26
C ARG A 254 -5.81 -3.32 6.29
#